data_b723edbf29e2a6fa1bd8c554d4862291
#
_entry.id   b723edbf29e2a6fa1bd8c554d4862291
#
_cell.length_a   1.000
_cell.length_b   1.000
_cell.length_c   1.000
_cell.angle_alpha   90.00
_cell.angle_beta   90.00
_cell.angle_gamma   90.00
#
_symmetry.space_group_name_H-M   'P 1'
#
loop_
_entity.id
_entity.type
_entity.pdbx_description
1 polymer ?
#
loop_
_entity_poly.entity_id
_entity_poly.type
_entity_poly.pdbx_seq_one_letter_code
_entity_poly.pdbx_strand_id
1 'polypeptide(L)'
;MNIFKLATMLLLCVVISCSTTLSAQGISPEMLNSIQKSYQSNPSNKALQNAIAGSDINKIALSHENEANYDTYFSNRVPSQAVTDQKSSGRCWLFTGLNVLRSKAIAKYDLPADFQFSQVYLFFWDQLEKSNLFLQAIIDTRKQPMDDKTVEWLFKNPISDGGQFTGVANLVDKYGLVPADAMTETNSSNKTSTMASILSLKLREFGLELREMGAKKGTTDAQLQQRKAEMLQVVYKILALNFGEPPAEFTWTQRDKSGKPVETAKYTPASFRDKYANVDFSTYYMIMNDPGKEYYKVYEIEYDRHVYDGDNWKYLNLPMEEIAPLAIASIKDSTMMYFSCDVGKFLNKDKGWLDVNNYDYASLFGTEFGMNKTQRVQTFASGSSHAMTLCAVDLDENDQPKKWMVENSWGSSYGYKGFLIMTNEWFNEYMFRVVVESKYIPEKYLKMFENKPVMLPPWDPMFSPEE
;
A
#
# COMPACT_ATOMS: atom_id res chain seq x y z
N MET A 1 71.27 18.97 -56.26
CA MET A 1 71.69 17.61 -55.83
C MET A 1 71.92 17.67 -54.31
N ASN A 2 71.12 17.27 -53.36
CA ASN A 2 70.00 16.38 -53.21
C ASN A 2 69.07 16.88 -52.11
N ILE A 3 67.84 17.13 -52.46
CA ILE A 3 66.72 17.50 -51.51
C ILE A 3 66.00 16.21 -51.07
N PHE A 4 66.70 15.23 -50.57
CA PHE A 4 66.06 13.95 -50.24
C PHE A 4 66.50 13.35 -48.91
N LYS A 5 67.07 14.09 -47.98
CA LYS A 5 67.44 13.56 -46.65
C LYS A 5 66.88 14.34 -45.45
N LEU A 6 65.88 15.21 -45.65
CA LEU A 6 65.25 15.96 -44.53
C LEU A 6 63.79 15.59 -44.27
N ALA A 7 63.26 14.61 -45.01
CA ALA A 7 61.85 14.20 -44.86
C ALA A 7 61.61 12.92 -44.01
N THR A 8 62.68 12.29 -43.49
CA THR A 8 62.56 11.00 -42.80
C THR A 8 62.77 11.10 -41.31
N MET A 9 62.97 12.31 -40.75
CA MET A 9 63.21 12.50 -39.32
C MET A 9 62.09 13.28 -38.60
N LEU A 10 61.01 13.60 -39.30
CA LEU A 10 59.82 14.30 -38.74
C LEU A 10 58.56 13.44 -38.65
N LEU A 11 58.66 12.13 -38.83
CA LEU A 11 57.53 11.22 -38.83
C LEU A 11 57.59 10.17 -37.70
N LEU A 12 58.36 10.39 -36.64
CA LEU A 12 58.45 9.44 -35.52
C LEU A 12 58.19 10.09 -34.15
N CYS A 13 57.58 11.27 -34.12
CA CYS A 13 57.19 11.94 -32.85
C CYS A 13 55.68 12.20 -32.72
N VAL A 14 54.85 11.49 -33.47
CA VAL A 14 53.40 11.55 -33.27
C VAL A 14 52.88 10.15 -33.12
N VAL A 15 52.17 9.93 -32.05
CA VAL A 15 51.43 8.73 -31.64
C VAL A 15 52.13 7.88 -30.55
N ILE A 16 52.39 8.51 -29.42
CA ILE A 16 52.06 7.86 -28.14
C ILE A 16 50.95 8.71 -27.53
N SER A 17 49.80 8.74 -28.19
CA SER A 17 48.55 8.93 -27.51
C SER A 17 48.34 7.70 -26.68
N CYS A 18 48.75 7.76 -25.43
CA CYS A 18 48.42 6.80 -24.42
C CYS A 18 46.88 6.78 -24.31
N SER A 19 46.26 5.93 -25.12
CA SER A 19 44.88 5.51 -24.87
C SER A 19 44.84 4.75 -23.55
N THR A 20 44.90 5.47 -22.43
CA THR A 20 44.46 4.93 -21.18
C THR A 20 42.95 4.71 -21.36
N THR A 21 42.60 3.53 -21.85
CA THR A 21 41.25 3.02 -21.62
C THR A 21 41.08 3.01 -20.11
N LEU A 22 40.42 4.01 -19.59
CA LEU A 22 39.90 4.00 -18.24
C LEU A 22 38.87 2.86 -18.18
N SER A 23 39.34 1.63 -17.96
CA SER A 23 38.49 0.55 -17.51
C SER A 23 38.21 0.77 -16.01
N ALA A 24 37.47 1.81 -15.72
CA ALA A 24 37.10 2.16 -14.35
C ALA A 24 35.87 1.34 -13.91
N GLN A 25 36.04 0.05 -13.73
CA GLN A 25 35.04 -0.78 -13.06
C GLN A 25 35.13 -0.69 -11.51
N GLY A 26 36.25 -0.24 -10.98
CA GLY A 26 36.49 -0.03 -9.56
C GLY A 26 37.01 1.37 -9.26
N ILE A 27 36.90 1.82 -8.02
CA ILE A 27 37.51 3.10 -7.58
C ILE A 27 39.02 2.96 -7.57
N SER A 28 39.69 3.56 -8.57
CA SER A 28 41.17 3.59 -8.61
C SER A 28 41.74 4.56 -7.57
N PRO A 29 43.02 4.44 -7.20
CA PRO A 29 43.68 5.40 -6.29
C PRO A 29 43.60 6.85 -6.79
N GLU A 30 43.71 7.07 -8.10
CA GLU A 30 43.61 8.39 -8.72
C GLU A 30 42.17 8.92 -8.62
N MET A 31 41.17 8.08 -8.89
CA MET A 31 39.75 8.42 -8.73
C MET A 31 39.43 8.74 -7.26
N LEU A 32 39.90 7.91 -6.32
CA LEU A 32 39.72 8.14 -4.88
C LEU A 32 40.31 9.46 -4.43
N ASN A 33 41.53 9.79 -4.87
CA ASN A 33 42.18 11.06 -4.57
C ASN A 33 41.40 12.26 -5.13
N SER A 34 40.84 12.13 -6.35
CA SER A 34 39.98 13.16 -6.94
C SER A 34 38.70 13.36 -6.14
N ILE A 35 38.02 12.25 -5.74
CA ILE A 35 36.82 12.28 -4.93
C ILE A 35 37.11 12.93 -3.55
N GLN A 36 38.19 12.55 -2.88
CA GLN A 36 38.59 13.14 -1.60
C GLN A 36 38.89 14.64 -1.70
N LYS A 37 39.56 15.07 -2.78
CA LYS A 37 39.83 16.49 -3.06
C LYS A 37 38.58 17.30 -3.39
N SER A 38 37.51 16.69 -3.91
CA SER A 38 36.25 17.38 -4.20
C SER A 38 35.51 17.78 -2.92
N TYR A 39 35.74 17.08 -1.81
CA TYR A 39 35.16 17.44 -0.54
C TYR A 39 35.93 18.59 0.10
N GLN A 40 35.29 19.75 0.18
CA GLN A 40 35.89 20.94 0.79
C GLN A 40 35.58 20.98 2.31
N SER A 41 36.61 20.74 3.11
CA SER A 41 36.51 20.92 4.58
C SER A 41 36.61 22.40 4.92
N ASN A 42 35.45 23.08 4.94
CA ASN A 42 35.34 24.48 5.39
C ASN A 42 34.59 24.57 6.73
N PRO A 43 34.58 25.73 7.43
CA PRO A 43 33.89 25.87 8.70
C PRO A 43 32.40 25.53 8.67
N SER A 44 31.68 25.81 7.58
CA SER A 44 30.28 25.53 7.41
C SER A 44 30.02 24.02 7.29
N ASN A 45 30.78 23.30 6.45
CA ASN A 45 30.69 21.85 6.33
C ASN A 45 31.05 21.14 7.64
N LYS A 46 32.03 21.70 8.43
CA LYS A 46 32.35 21.13 9.74
C LYS A 46 31.23 21.34 10.76
N ALA A 47 30.58 22.49 10.77
CA ALA A 47 29.44 22.76 11.63
C ALA A 47 28.24 21.84 11.26
N LEU A 48 27.97 21.68 9.96
CA LEU A 48 26.92 20.80 9.45
C LEU A 48 27.22 19.34 9.79
N GLN A 49 28.46 18.87 9.60
CA GLN A 49 28.89 17.52 9.99
C GLN A 49 28.64 17.26 11.48
N ASN A 50 28.98 18.23 12.36
CA ASN A 50 28.72 18.13 13.80
C ASN A 50 27.23 18.08 14.12
N ALA A 51 26.40 18.85 13.42
CA ALA A 51 24.93 18.83 13.57
C ALA A 51 24.34 17.47 13.17
N ILE A 52 24.73 16.97 12.00
CA ILE A 52 24.26 15.64 11.49
C ILE A 52 24.76 14.51 12.39
N ALA A 53 25.97 14.57 12.92
CA ALA A 53 26.49 13.56 13.83
C ALA A 53 25.74 13.48 15.18
N GLY A 54 25.12 14.57 15.59
CA GLY A 54 24.40 14.68 16.86
C GLY A 54 22.88 14.67 16.78
N SER A 55 22.29 14.62 15.57
CA SER A 55 20.83 14.73 15.38
C SER A 55 20.35 13.92 14.17
N ASP A 56 19.06 13.63 14.15
CA ASP A 56 18.39 13.02 13.00
C ASP A 56 18.42 13.96 11.78
N ILE A 57 18.72 13.39 10.61
CA ILE A 57 18.84 14.15 9.35
C ILE A 57 17.53 14.88 9.03
N ASN A 58 16.37 14.24 9.23
CA ASN A 58 15.08 14.84 8.95
C ASN A 58 14.81 16.06 9.85
N LYS A 59 15.27 16.03 11.10
CA LYS A 59 15.15 17.20 12.00
C LYS A 59 15.99 18.39 11.54
N ILE A 60 17.14 18.11 10.91
CA ILE A 60 18.03 19.18 10.40
C ILE A 60 17.52 19.72 9.07
N ALA A 61 16.97 18.84 8.23
CA ALA A 61 16.44 19.20 6.92
C ALA A 61 15.04 19.83 6.98
N LEU A 62 14.35 19.78 8.14
CA LEU A 62 12.99 20.30 8.29
C LEU A 62 12.95 21.80 7.94
N SER A 63 12.08 22.18 7.01
CA SER A 63 11.87 23.55 6.57
C SER A 63 10.97 24.30 7.55
N HIS A 64 11.53 25.18 8.37
CA HIS A 64 10.75 26.06 9.26
C HIS A 64 9.88 27.06 8.50
N GLU A 65 10.31 27.46 7.31
CA GLU A 65 9.52 28.35 6.45
C GLU A 65 8.25 27.64 6.00
N ASN A 66 8.36 26.36 5.57
CA ASN A 66 7.21 25.60 5.15
C ASN A 66 6.25 25.26 6.31
N GLU A 67 6.74 25.16 7.53
CA GLU A 67 5.88 24.93 8.70
C GLU A 67 4.82 26.03 8.93
N ALA A 68 5.05 27.24 8.44
CA ALA A 68 4.10 28.35 8.52
C ALA A 68 2.88 28.15 7.60
N ASN A 69 2.97 27.29 6.60
CA ASN A 69 1.88 26.97 5.66
C ASN A 69 0.89 25.94 6.23
N TYR A 70 1.18 25.33 7.38
CA TYR A 70 0.31 24.34 8.00
C TYR A 70 -1.02 24.94 8.43
N ASP A 71 -2.12 24.42 7.86
CA ASP A 71 -3.46 24.87 8.16
C ASP A 71 -4.44 23.67 8.21
N THR A 72 -5.39 23.71 9.15
CA THR A 72 -6.33 22.61 9.45
C THR A 72 -7.76 22.88 9.01
N TYR A 73 -8.03 24.00 8.34
CA TYR A 73 -9.34 24.32 7.78
C TYR A 73 -9.59 23.54 6.50
N PHE A 74 -10.84 23.12 6.28
CA PHE A 74 -11.30 22.46 5.05
C PHE A 74 -12.68 22.95 4.67
N SER A 75 -12.85 23.38 3.41
CA SER A 75 -14.14 23.84 2.87
C SER A 75 -15.16 22.71 2.70
N ASN A 76 -14.69 21.47 2.48
CA ASN A 76 -15.53 20.28 2.34
C ASN A 76 -14.95 19.15 3.19
N ARG A 77 -15.76 18.60 4.08
CA ARG A 77 -15.35 17.53 4.98
C ARG A 77 -16.50 16.59 5.27
N VAL A 78 -16.26 15.29 5.09
CA VAL A 78 -17.16 14.25 5.59
C VAL A 78 -17.03 14.20 7.13
N PRO A 79 -18.13 14.15 7.89
CA PRO A 79 -18.06 14.05 9.34
C PRO A 79 -17.18 12.88 9.78
N SER A 80 -16.17 13.19 10.60
CA SER A 80 -15.21 12.19 11.06
C SER A 80 -15.77 11.39 12.23
N GLN A 81 -15.39 10.13 12.25
CA GLN A 81 -15.67 9.18 13.32
C GLN A 81 -14.47 9.09 14.30
N ALA A 82 -14.57 8.30 15.34
CA ALA A 82 -13.42 8.04 16.21
C ALA A 82 -12.32 7.28 15.44
N VAL A 83 -11.09 7.78 15.54
CA VAL A 83 -9.94 7.24 14.81
C VAL A 83 -9.59 5.84 15.30
N THR A 84 -9.31 4.92 14.38
CA THR A 84 -8.89 3.55 14.66
C THR A 84 -7.38 3.42 14.85
N ASP A 85 -6.94 2.27 15.39
CA ASP A 85 -5.52 2.00 15.63
C ASP A 85 -5.16 0.55 15.28
N GLN A 86 -4.48 0.37 14.15
CA GLN A 86 -4.03 -0.94 13.64
C GLN A 86 -2.85 -1.52 14.41
N LYS A 87 -2.24 -0.73 15.30
CA LYS A 87 -1.04 -1.10 16.07
C LYS A 87 0.14 -1.50 15.15
N SER A 88 0.91 -2.51 15.55
CA SER A 88 2.06 -3.03 14.78
C SER A 88 1.63 -4.17 13.85
N SER A 89 0.73 -3.87 12.92
CA SER A 89 0.22 -4.83 11.93
C SER A 89 0.12 -4.20 10.54
N GLY A 90 0.27 -4.99 9.48
CA GLY A 90 0.11 -4.59 8.08
C GLY A 90 -1.36 -4.53 7.62
N ARG A 91 -2.33 -4.26 8.52
CA ARG A 91 -3.77 -4.30 8.24
C ARG A 91 -4.38 -2.94 7.85
N CYS A 92 -3.56 -1.96 7.44
CA CYS A 92 -4.04 -0.62 7.05
C CYS A 92 -5.19 -0.68 6.03
N TRP A 93 -5.08 -1.55 5.03
CA TRP A 93 -6.09 -1.78 4.00
C TRP A 93 -7.44 -2.21 4.57
N LEU A 94 -7.41 -3.11 5.56
CA LEU A 94 -8.62 -3.64 6.21
C LEU A 94 -9.26 -2.59 7.12
N PHE A 95 -8.47 -1.89 7.93
CA PHE A 95 -8.95 -0.77 8.74
C PHE A 95 -9.58 0.31 7.86
N THR A 96 -8.92 0.69 6.78
CA THR A 96 -9.41 1.70 5.83
C THR A 96 -10.72 1.27 5.16
N GLY A 97 -10.79 0.04 4.63
CA GLY A 97 -12.01 -0.46 4.01
C GLY A 97 -13.18 -0.51 4.99
N LEU A 98 -12.94 -1.00 6.20
CA LEU A 98 -13.97 -1.02 7.25
C LEU A 98 -14.34 0.39 7.76
N ASN A 99 -13.43 1.36 7.76
CA ASN A 99 -13.74 2.75 8.08
C ASN A 99 -14.67 3.40 7.05
N VAL A 100 -14.50 3.08 5.75
CA VAL A 100 -15.46 3.50 4.70
C VAL A 100 -16.85 2.93 4.97
N LEU A 101 -16.96 1.65 5.30
CA LEU A 101 -18.24 0.98 5.56
C LEU A 101 -18.90 1.51 6.85
N ARG A 102 -18.14 1.64 7.93
CA ARG A 102 -18.67 2.07 9.23
C ARG A 102 -19.20 3.51 9.19
N SER A 103 -18.59 4.40 8.39
CA SER A 103 -19.06 5.78 8.28
C SER A 103 -20.50 5.84 7.76
N LYS A 104 -20.84 4.99 6.78
CA LYS A 104 -22.20 4.82 6.26
C LYS A 104 -23.14 4.20 7.31
N ALA A 105 -22.68 3.17 8.02
CA ALA A 105 -23.47 2.53 9.08
C ALA A 105 -23.78 3.49 10.21
N ILE A 106 -22.80 4.25 10.70
CA ILE A 106 -22.97 5.25 11.76
C ILE A 106 -23.98 6.32 11.33
N ALA A 107 -23.85 6.86 10.13
CA ALA A 107 -24.77 7.88 9.61
C ALA A 107 -26.21 7.36 9.45
N LYS A 108 -26.37 6.12 8.95
CA LYS A 108 -27.66 5.52 8.66
C LYS A 108 -28.44 5.10 9.91
N TYR A 109 -27.72 4.57 10.93
CA TYR A 109 -28.33 3.98 12.13
C TYR A 109 -28.12 4.80 13.40
N ASP A 110 -27.60 6.02 13.30
CA ASP A 110 -27.26 6.93 14.41
C ASP A 110 -26.38 6.23 15.47
N LEU A 111 -25.41 5.42 15.03
CA LEU A 111 -24.53 4.64 15.91
C LEU A 111 -23.54 5.57 16.63
N PRO A 112 -22.97 5.13 17.78
CA PRO A 112 -21.88 5.85 18.43
C PRO A 112 -20.70 6.07 17.50
N ALA A 113 -20.01 7.21 17.63
CA ALA A 113 -18.89 7.57 16.78
C ALA A 113 -17.70 6.58 16.87
N ASP A 114 -17.59 5.85 17.97
CA ASP A 114 -16.56 4.84 18.22
C ASP A 114 -16.97 3.41 17.78
N PHE A 115 -18.17 3.25 17.20
CA PHE A 115 -18.58 1.97 16.63
C PHE A 115 -17.56 1.48 15.62
N GLN A 116 -17.21 0.20 15.66
CA GLN A 116 -16.31 -0.46 14.72
C GLN A 116 -16.83 -1.85 14.37
N PHE A 117 -16.61 -2.26 13.11
CA PHE A 117 -16.60 -3.66 12.74
C PHE A 117 -15.31 -4.31 13.22
N SER A 118 -15.34 -5.59 13.55
CA SER A 118 -14.16 -6.33 14.00
C SER A 118 -13.17 -6.54 12.84
N GLN A 119 -11.99 -5.95 12.98
CA GLN A 119 -10.91 -6.14 12.01
C GLN A 119 -10.29 -7.54 12.15
N VAL A 120 -10.12 -8.04 13.37
CA VAL A 120 -9.54 -9.37 13.61
C VAL A 120 -10.42 -10.49 13.06
N TYR A 121 -11.76 -10.31 13.03
CA TYR A 121 -12.68 -11.26 12.42
C TYR A 121 -12.39 -11.47 10.93
N LEU A 122 -12.33 -10.37 10.14
CA LEU A 122 -12.02 -10.48 8.72
C LEU A 122 -10.56 -10.86 8.47
N PHE A 123 -9.65 -10.43 9.31
CA PHE A 123 -8.24 -10.80 9.19
C PHE A 123 -8.01 -12.30 9.42
N PHE A 124 -8.78 -12.95 10.31
CA PHE A 124 -8.76 -14.39 10.46
C PHE A 124 -9.06 -15.10 9.12
N TRP A 125 -10.15 -14.70 8.48
CA TRP A 125 -10.56 -15.27 7.20
C TRP A 125 -9.60 -14.92 6.08
N ASP A 126 -9.07 -13.69 6.05
CA ASP A 126 -8.04 -13.27 5.12
C ASP A 126 -6.82 -14.19 5.14
N GLN A 127 -6.30 -14.46 6.34
CA GLN A 127 -5.11 -15.29 6.49
C GLN A 127 -5.37 -16.77 6.13
N LEU A 128 -6.57 -17.27 6.39
CA LEU A 128 -6.98 -18.62 5.97
C LEU A 128 -7.13 -18.71 4.45
N GLU A 129 -7.77 -17.73 3.84
CA GLU A 129 -7.99 -17.70 2.39
C GLU A 129 -6.69 -17.49 1.60
N LYS A 130 -5.82 -16.60 2.05
CA LYS A 130 -4.47 -16.44 1.45
C LYS A 130 -3.65 -17.71 1.57
N SER A 131 -3.75 -18.44 2.69
CA SER A 131 -3.11 -19.76 2.83
C SER A 131 -3.67 -20.77 1.82
N ASN A 132 -4.98 -20.78 1.61
CA ASN A 132 -5.61 -21.61 0.59
C ASN A 132 -5.15 -21.20 -0.83
N LEU A 133 -5.09 -19.90 -1.12
CA LEU A 133 -4.63 -19.37 -2.40
C LEU A 133 -3.18 -19.80 -2.69
N PHE A 134 -2.28 -19.66 -1.72
CA PHE A 134 -0.90 -20.12 -1.84
C PHE A 134 -0.81 -21.61 -2.11
N LEU A 135 -1.46 -22.45 -1.28
CA LEU A 135 -1.40 -23.90 -1.43
C LEU A 135 -1.99 -24.38 -2.78
N GLN A 136 -3.07 -23.72 -3.24
CA GLN A 136 -3.64 -24.01 -4.56
C GLN A 136 -2.68 -23.59 -5.68
N ALA A 137 -2.11 -22.42 -5.63
CA ALA A 137 -1.12 -21.96 -6.62
C ALA A 137 0.09 -22.91 -6.70
N ILE A 138 0.54 -23.45 -5.57
CA ILE A 138 1.60 -24.47 -5.53
C ILE A 138 1.16 -25.77 -6.22
N ILE A 139 -0.09 -26.22 -6.04
CA ILE A 139 -0.62 -27.38 -6.75
C ILE A 139 -0.67 -27.11 -8.26
N ASP A 140 -1.14 -25.94 -8.68
CA ASP A 140 -1.29 -25.56 -10.07
C ASP A 140 0.06 -25.46 -10.79
N THR A 141 1.07 -24.96 -10.10
CA THR A 141 2.44 -24.78 -10.61
C THR A 141 3.38 -25.97 -10.33
N ARG A 142 2.88 -27.10 -9.81
CA ARG A 142 3.72 -28.23 -9.35
C ARG A 142 4.60 -28.86 -10.41
N LYS A 143 4.27 -28.69 -11.70
CA LYS A 143 5.06 -29.21 -12.83
C LYS A 143 6.16 -28.26 -13.28
N GLN A 144 6.11 -26.99 -12.87
CA GLN A 144 7.14 -26.00 -13.16
C GLN A 144 8.36 -26.22 -12.27
N PRO A 145 9.59 -25.93 -12.72
CA PRO A 145 10.78 -26.07 -11.88
C PRO A 145 10.80 -25.04 -10.73
N MET A 146 11.67 -25.24 -9.74
CA MET A 146 11.76 -24.35 -8.57
C MET A 146 12.30 -22.95 -8.90
N ASP A 147 13.06 -22.81 -9.99
CA ASP A 147 13.59 -21.56 -10.51
C ASP A 147 12.65 -20.86 -11.52
N ASP A 148 11.44 -21.40 -11.76
CA ASP A 148 10.38 -20.65 -12.42
C ASP A 148 10.02 -19.41 -11.61
N LYS A 149 9.91 -18.27 -12.28
CA LYS A 149 9.72 -16.97 -11.61
C LYS A 149 8.44 -16.90 -10.77
N THR A 150 7.36 -17.52 -11.22
CA THR A 150 6.10 -17.59 -10.47
C THR A 150 6.25 -18.47 -9.23
N VAL A 151 6.89 -19.64 -9.37
CA VAL A 151 7.16 -20.55 -8.24
C VAL A 151 8.06 -19.86 -7.22
N GLU A 152 9.12 -19.22 -7.66
CA GLU A 152 10.03 -18.45 -6.79
C GLU A 152 9.28 -17.33 -6.04
N TRP A 153 8.44 -16.58 -6.73
CA TRP A 153 7.63 -15.53 -6.14
C TRP A 153 6.67 -16.08 -5.08
N LEU A 154 5.95 -17.17 -5.38
CA LEU A 154 5.04 -17.83 -4.43
C LEU A 154 5.78 -18.23 -3.14
N PHE A 155 6.93 -18.89 -3.25
CA PHE A 155 7.70 -19.29 -2.07
C PHE A 155 8.36 -18.12 -1.32
N LYS A 156 8.66 -17.01 -1.99
CA LYS A 156 9.11 -15.78 -1.31
C LYS A 156 7.98 -15.12 -0.54
N ASN A 157 6.75 -15.17 -1.06
CA ASN A 157 5.58 -14.45 -0.54
C ASN A 157 4.41 -15.40 -0.24
N PRO A 158 4.56 -16.40 0.66
CA PRO A 158 3.50 -17.39 0.91
C PRO A 158 2.25 -16.79 1.58
N ILE A 159 2.43 -15.69 2.32
CA ILE A 159 1.37 -14.95 2.98
C ILE A 159 1.88 -13.55 3.37
N SER A 160 0.99 -12.58 3.43
CA SER A 160 1.26 -11.23 3.93
C SER A 160 0.07 -10.68 4.71
N ASP A 161 0.32 -9.66 5.54
CA ASP A 161 -0.72 -8.89 6.23
C ASP A 161 -1.40 -7.87 5.31
N GLY A 162 -0.71 -7.47 4.25
CA GLY A 162 -1.15 -6.44 3.31
C GLY A 162 -2.35 -6.85 2.46
N GLY A 163 -2.97 -5.89 1.82
CA GLY A 163 -4.12 -6.13 0.95
C GLY A 163 -4.68 -4.85 0.37
N GLN A 164 -5.90 -4.95 -0.16
CA GLN A 164 -6.55 -3.92 -0.93
C GLN A 164 -8.06 -3.93 -0.73
N PHE A 165 -8.75 -2.92 -1.25
CA PHE A 165 -10.21 -2.81 -1.14
C PHE A 165 -10.95 -4.02 -1.71
N THR A 166 -10.47 -4.61 -2.83
CA THR A 166 -11.06 -5.82 -3.40
C THR A 166 -11.06 -6.99 -2.40
N GLY A 167 -9.98 -7.11 -1.60
CA GLY A 167 -9.91 -8.09 -0.52
C GLY A 167 -10.96 -7.83 0.57
N VAL A 168 -11.18 -6.57 0.95
CA VAL A 168 -12.24 -6.21 1.91
C VAL A 168 -13.61 -6.62 1.34
N ALA A 169 -13.90 -6.26 0.08
CA ALA A 169 -15.16 -6.58 -0.57
C ALA A 169 -15.43 -8.09 -0.58
N ASN A 170 -14.48 -8.87 -1.08
CA ASN A 170 -14.61 -10.34 -1.18
C ASN A 170 -14.78 -11.01 0.18
N LEU A 171 -14.06 -10.55 1.21
CA LEU A 171 -14.17 -11.10 2.56
C LEU A 171 -15.50 -10.75 3.21
N VAL A 172 -15.98 -9.52 3.07
CA VAL A 172 -17.28 -9.08 3.58
C VAL A 172 -18.41 -9.84 2.92
N ASP A 173 -18.36 -10.03 1.59
CA ASP A 173 -19.38 -10.79 0.85
C ASP A 173 -19.41 -12.26 1.24
N LYS A 174 -18.25 -12.89 1.42
CA LYS A 174 -18.16 -14.32 1.71
C LYS A 174 -18.43 -14.66 3.17
N TYR A 175 -17.89 -13.87 4.10
CA TYR A 175 -17.88 -14.17 5.54
C TYR A 175 -18.78 -13.28 6.38
N GLY A 176 -19.33 -12.21 5.81
CA GLY A 176 -20.12 -11.25 6.56
C GLY A 176 -19.29 -10.35 7.47
N LEU A 177 -19.94 -9.75 8.46
CA LEU A 177 -19.32 -8.82 9.42
C LEU A 177 -19.80 -9.11 10.83
N VAL A 178 -18.97 -8.76 11.81
CA VAL A 178 -19.34 -8.73 13.22
C VAL A 178 -18.89 -7.41 13.85
N PRO A 179 -19.55 -6.91 14.91
CA PRO A 179 -19.07 -5.74 15.65
C PRO A 179 -17.79 -6.07 16.42
N ALA A 180 -16.99 -5.06 16.73
CA ALA A 180 -15.68 -5.24 17.38
C ALA A 180 -15.77 -5.96 18.76
N ASP A 181 -16.86 -5.80 19.49
CA ASP A 181 -17.10 -6.46 20.77
C ASP A 181 -17.50 -7.94 20.65
N ALA A 182 -17.94 -8.41 19.47
CA ALA A 182 -18.22 -9.85 19.25
C ALA A 182 -16.94 -10.67 18.97
N MET A 183 -15.88 -10.05 18.44
CA MET A 183 -14.55 -10.65 18.32
C MET A 183 -13.49 -9.55 18.49
N THR A 184 -12.86 -9.53 19.67
CA THR A 184 -11.95 -8.45 20.07
C THR A 184 -10.51 -8.69 19.60
N GLU A 185 -9.75 -7.60 19.43
CA GLU A 185 -8.33 -7.66 19.10
C GLU A 185 -7.53 -8.41 20.18
N THR A 186 -6.54 -9.18 19.73
CA THR A 186 -5.62 -9.95 20.59
C THR A 186 -4.22 -9.36 20.55
N ASN A 187 -3.30 -9.88 21.36
CA ASN A 187 -1.88 -9.50 21.24
C ASN A 187 -1.31 -9.85 19.86
N SER A 188 -1.67 -11.03 19.32
CA SER A 188 -1.18 -11.48 18.02
C SER A 188 -1.77 -10.67 16.86
N SER A 189 -3.02 -10.20 16.93
CA SER A 189 -3.59 -9.33 15.92
C SER A 189 -3.03 -7.91 15.97
N ASN A 190 -2.66 -7.44 17.18
CA ASN A 190 -1.99 -6.15 17.37
C ASN A 190 -0.49 -6.16 17.01
N LYS A 191 0.13 -7.36 16.89
CA LYS A 191 1.55 -7.56 16.55
C LYS A 191 1.69 -8.81 15.68
N THR A 192 1.35 -8.68 14.42
CA THR A 192 1.16 -9.80 13.49
C THR A 192 2.46 -10.47 13.05
N SER A 193 3.60 -9.79 13.08
CA SER A 193 4.86 -10.23 12.46
C SER A 193 5.33 -11.63 12.90
N THR A 194 5.23 -11.97 14.19
CA THR A 194 5.67 -13.28 14.70
C THR A 194 4.76 -14.41 14.20
N MET A 195 3.44 -14.21 14.29
CA MET A 195 2.46 -15.19 13.77
C MET A 195 2.62 -15.37 12.25
N ALA A 196 2.71 -14.27 11.51
CA ALA A 196 2.91 -14.30 10.06
C ALA A 196 4.21 -15.04 9.68
N SER A 197 5.30 -14.85 10.41
CA SER A 197 6.56 -15.57 10.17
C SER A 197 6.42 -17.07 10.41
N ILE A 198 5.76 -17.49 11.49
CA ILE A 198 5.50 -18.91 11.80
C ILE A 198 4.61 -19.54 10.73
N LEU A 199 3.53 -18.85 10.35
CA LEU A 199 2.61 -19.32 9.32
C LEU A 199 3.30 -19.42 7.95
N SER A 200 4.10 -18.42 7.57
CA SER A 200 4.92 -18.44 6.35
C SER A 200 5.87 -19.62 6.30
N LEU A 201 6.52 -19.94 7.43
CA LEU A 201 7.41 -21.11 7.51
C LEU A 201 6.64 -22.40 7.28
N LYS A 202 5.47 -22.55 7.92
CA LYS A 202 4.63 -23.75 7.79
C LYS A 202 4.05 -23.88 6.38
N LEU A 203 3.65 -22.79 5.74
CA LEU A 203 3.17 -22.80 4.37
C LEU A 203 4.25 -23.20 3.37
N ARG A 204 5.50 -22.76 3.55
CA ARG A 204 6.64 -23.21 2.72
C ARG A 204 6.87 -24.72 2.86
N GLU A 205 6.83 -25.25 4.08
CA GLU A 205 6.95 -26.71 4.33
C GLU A 205 5.82 -27.46 3.62
N PHE A 206 4.57 -27.01 3.75
CA PHE A 206 3.43 -27.60 3.07
C PHE A 206 3.53 -27.49 1.54
N GLY A 207 4.00 -26.35 1.03
CA GLY A 207 4.23 -26.16 -0.41
C GLY A 207 5.23 -27.16 -0.97
N LEU A 208 6.34 -27.41 -0.27
CA LEU A 208 7.32 -28.43 -0.68
C LEU A 208 6.71 -29.82 -0.66
N GLU A 209 5.95 -30.19 0.39
CA GLU A 209 5.28 -31.49 0.48
C GLU A 209 4.30 -31.70 -0.70
N LEU A 210 3.46 -30.70 -1.03
CA LEU A 210 2.54 -30.78 -2.15
C LEU A 210 3.25 -30.96 -3.50
N ARG A 211 4.39 -30.30 -3.70
CA ARG A 211 5.20 -30.47 -4.91
C ARG A 211 5.82 -31.88 -4.98
N GLU A 212 6.37 -32.38 -3.86
CA GLU A 212 6.92 -33.73 -3.76
C GLU A 212 5.84 -34.79 -4.01
N MET A 213 4.65 -34.61 -3.44
CA MET A 213 3.50 -35.49 -3.73
C MET A 213 3.12 -35.45 -5.21
N GLY A 214 3.02 -34.26 -5.78
CA GLY A 214 2.66 -34.06 -7.19
C GLY A 214 3.69 -34.62 -8.19
N ALA A 215 4.94 -34.77 -7.79
CA ALA A 215 6.01 -35.39 -8.58
C ALA A 215 5.96 -36.93 -8.56
N LYS A 216 5.31 -37.55 -7.59
CA LYS A 216 5.18 -39.01 -7.49
C LYS A 216 4.24 -39.55 -8.55
N LYS A 217 4.68 -40.61 -9.27
CA LYS A 217 3.86 -41.28 -10.27
C LYS A 217 2.61 -41.88 -9.62
N GLY A 218 1.42 -41.55 -10.16
CA GLY A 218 0.15 -42.05 -9.68
C GLY A 218 -0.57 -41.16 -8.67
N THR A 219 0.03 -40.05 -8.20
CA THR A 219 -0.68 -39.07 -7.39
C THR A 219 -1.76 -38.37 -8.22
N THR A 220 -2.98 -38.40 -7.72
CA THR A 220 -4.14 -37.78 -8.35
C THR A 220 -4.37 -36.36 -7.80
N ASP A 221 -5.05 -35.49 -8.56
CA ASP A 221 -5.46 -34.18 -8.10
C ASP A 221 -6.36 -34.26 -6.84
N ALA A 222 -7.22 -35.26 -6.75
CA ALA A 222 -8.07 -35.50 -5.59
C ALA A 222 -7.22 -35.70 -4.28
N GLN A 223 -6.12 -36.45 -4.39
CA GLN A 223 -5.22 -36.66 -3.24
C GLN A 223 -4.50 -35.37 -2.83
N LEU A 224 -4.11 -34.53 -3.78
CA LEU A 224 -3.52 -33.21 -3.50
C LEU A 224 -4.55 -32.28 -2.83
N GLN A 225 -5.80 -32.25 -3.32
CA GLN A 225 -6.86 -31.45 -2.71
C GLN A 225 -7.19 -31.94 -1.29
N GLN A 226 -7.25 -33.25 -1.06
CA GLN A 226 -7.45 -33.82 0.27
C GLN A 226 -6.32 -33.39 1.21
N ARG A 227 -5.06 -33.49 0.78
CA ARG A 227 -3.92 -33.08 1.58
C ARG A 227 -3.91 -31.58 1.89
N LYS A 228 -4.25 -30.74 0.89
CA LYS A 228 -4.45 -29.31 1.08
C LYS A 228 -5.51 -29.03 2.17
N ALA A 229 -6.63 -29.72 2.15
CA ALA A 229 -7.67 -29.54 3.16
C ALA A 229 -7.15 -29.86 4.59
N GLU A 230 -6.36 -30.93 4.74
CA GLU A 230 -5.72 -31.28 6.02
C GLU A 230 -4.71 -30.20 6.47
N MET A 231 -3.95 -29.62 5.54
CA MET A 231 -3.02 -28.52 5.82
C MET A 231 -3.78 -27.28 6.28
N LEU A 232 -4.91 -26.95 5.66
CA LEU A 232 -5.77 -25.82 6.05
C LEU A 232 -6.37 -26.01 7.46
N GLN A 233 -6.63 -27.25 7.91
CA GLN A 233 -7.04 -27.51 9.30
C GLN A 233 -5.92 -27.11 10.30
N VAL A 234 -4.66 -27.35 9.93
CA VAL A 234 -3.52 -26.89 10.76
C VAL A 234 -3.42 -25.37 10.76
N VAL A 235 -3.59 -24.73 9.60
CA VAL A 235 -3.64 -23.25 9.50
C VAL A 235 -4.75 -22.68 10.36
N TYR A 236 -5.98 -23.20 10.24
CA TYR A 236 -7.13 -22.78 11.06
C TYR A 236 -6.82 -22.85 12.55
N LYS A 237 -6.21 -23.96 13.02
CA LYS A 237 -5.81 -24.11 14.41
C LYS A 237 -4.80 -23.04 14.83
N ILE A 238 -3.80 -22.74 14.00
CA ILE A 238 -2.82 -21.68 14.29
C ILE A 238 -3.54 -20.32 14.44
N LEU A 239 -4.44 -20.00 13.52
CA LEU A 239 -5.19 -18.75 13.54
C LEU A 239 -6.12 -18.67 14.76
N ALA A 240 -6.86 -19.73 15.07
CA ALA A 240 -7.76 -19.77 16.22
C ALA A 240 -7.03 -19.59 17.56
N LEU A 241 -5.82 -20.17 17.70
CA LEU A 241 -4.99 -19.98 18.89
C LEU A 241 -4.43 -18.54 19.03
N ASN A 242 -4.27 -17.82 17.91
CA ASN A 242 -3.73 -16.46 17.91
C ASN A 242 -4.81 -15.38 18.00
N PHE A 243 -5.94 -15.57 17.31
CA PHE A 243 -6.98 -14.54 17.14
C PHE A 243 -8.29 -14.85 17.88
N GLY A 244 -8.46 -16.07 18.37
CA GLY A 244 -9.76 -16.60 18.81
C GLY A 244 -10.53 -17.22 17.64
N GLU A 245 -11.56 -17.98 17.95
CA GLU A 245 -12.42 -18.62 16.94
C GLU A 245 -13.52 -17.65 16.51
N PRO A 246 -13.69 -17.43 15.18
CA PRO A 246 -14.75 -16.56 14.68
C PRO A 246 -16.14 -17.02 15.11
N PRO A 247 -17.01 -16.12 15.64
CA PRO A 247 -18.34 -16.51 16.10
C PRO A 247 -19.25 -16.85 14.90
N ALA A 248 -19.94 -17.99 14.98
CA ALA A 248 -20.99 -18.36 14.03
C ALA A 248 -22.28 -17.56 14.26
N GLU A 249 -22.55 -17.22 15.52
CA GLU A 249 -23.70 -16.41 15.97
C GLU A 249 -23.28 -15.59 17.19
N PHE A 250 -23.89 -14.42 17.37
CA PHE A 250 -23.65 -13.55 18.53
C PHE A 250 -24.89 -12.71 18.84
N THR A 251 -25.02 -12.29 20.09
CA THR A 251 -26.03 -11.32 20.51
C THR A 251 -25.39 -9.95 20.59
N TRP A 252 -26.00 -8.95 19.99
CA TRP A 252 -25.51 -7.58 20.01
C TRP A 252 -26.61 -6.57 20.30
N THR A 253 -26.26 -5.53 21.07
CA THR A 253 -27.15 -4.43 21.41
C THR A 253 -26.76 -3.19 20.62
N GLN A 254 -27.60 -2.81 19.66
CA GLN A 254 -27.49 -1.53 19.00
C GLN A 254 -27.65 -0.40 20.01
N ARG A 255 -26.75 0.59 19.96
CA ARG A 255 -26.84 1.82 20.74
C ARG A 255 -26.91 3.01 19.79
N ASP A 256 -27.61 4.06 20.19
CA ASP A 256 -27.61 5.35 19.49
C ASP A 256 -26.32 6.14 19.78
N LYS A 257 -26.14 7.29 19.13
CA LYS A 257 -24.97 8.17 19.32
C LYS A 257 -24.76 8.67 20.73
N SER A 258 -25.76 8.58 21.61
CA SER A 258 -25.66 8.90 23.04
C SER A 258 -25.28 7.69 23.91
N GLY A 259 -25.13 6.50 23.31
CA GLY A 259 -24.86 5.24 23.98
C GLY A 259 -26.10 4.53 24.53
N LYS A 260 -27.31 5.06 24.30
CA LYS A 260 -28.55 4.48 24.78
C LYS A 260 -28.91 3.22 23.98
N PRO A 261 -29.27 2.09 24.63
CA PRO A 261 -29.74 0.89 23.93
C PRO A 261 -30.98 1.16 23.09
N VAL A 262 -30.98 0.72 21.83
CA VAL A 262 -32.09 0.81 20.88
C VAL A 262 -32.73 -0.55 20.67
N GLU A 263 -31.92 -1.58 20.40
CA GLU A 263 -32.38 -2.93 20.10
C GLU A 263 -31.32 -3.94 20.53
N THR A 264 -31.73 -5.08 21.07
CA THR A 264 -30.86 -6.24 21.30
C THR A 264 -31.37 -7.41 20.47
N ALA A 265 -30.53 -7.96 19.61
CA ALA A 265 -30.91 -9.08 18.75
C ALA A 265 -29.76 -10.08 18.57
N LYS A 266 -30.11 -11.29 18.15
CA LYS A 266 -29.16 -12.33 17.74
C LYS A 266 -28.88 -12.23 16.26
N TYR A 267 -27.61 -12.30 15.89
CA TYR A 267 -27.13 -12.18 14.52
C TYR A 267 -26.21 -13.34 14.16
N THR A 268 -26.21 -13.69 12.89
CA THR A 268 -25.07 -14.33 12.21
C THR A 268 -24.22 -13.23 11.56
N PRO A 269 -22.94 -13.48 11.23
CA PRO A 269 -22.12 -12.49 10.51
C PRO A 269 -22.77 -11.99 9.21
N ALA A 270 -23.44 -12.89 8.47
CA ALA A 270 -24.16 -12.51 7.25
C ALA A 270 -25.34 -11.57 7.53
N SER A 271 -26.21 -11.93 8.51
CA SER A 271 -27.38 -11.08 8.84
C SER A 271 -26.97 -9.73 9.43
N PHE A 272 -25.84 -9.67 10.12
CA PHE A 272 -25.30 -8.41 10.64
C PHE A 272 -24.77 -7.53 9.51
N ARG A 273 -24.02 -8.09 8.56
CA ARG A 273 -23.61 -7.40 7.34
C ARG A 273 -24.82 -6.85 6.57
N ASP A 274 -25.82 -7.70 6.32
CA ASP A 274 -27.00 -7.31 5.54
C ASP A 274 -27.79 -6.16 6.18
N LYS A 275 -27.78 -6.07 7.52
CA LYS A 275 -28.41 -4.96 8.23
C LYS A 275 -27.53 -3.71 8.26
N TYR A 276 -26.27 -3.82 8.68
CA TYR A 276 -25.43 -2.65 9.01
C TYR A 276 -24.46 -2.21 7.91
N ALA A 277 -24.16 -3.08 6.94
CA ALA A 277 -23.26 -2.79 5.82
C ALA A 277 -23.76 -3.44 4.52
N ASN A 278 -25.05 -3.28 4.23
CA ASN A 278 -25.63 -3.70 2.95
C ASN A 278 -25.11 -2.79 1.83
N VAL A 279 -23.99 -3.16 1.25
CA VAL A 279 -23.26 -2.43 0.21
C VAL A 279 -23.11 -3.33 -1.01
N ASP A 280 -23.44 -2.80 -2.18
CA ASP A 280 -23.15 -3.43 -3.46
C ASP A 280 -21.73 -3.07 -3.90
N PHE A 281 -20.76 -3.96 -3.64
CA PHE A 281 -19.35 -3.74 -3.99
C PHE A 281 -19.09 -3.68 -5.49
N SER A 282 -20.01 -4.16 -6.35
CA SER A 282 -19.89 -4.03 -7.80
C SER A 282 -19.96 -2.57 -8.28
N THR A 283 -20.43 -1.66 -7.42
CA THR A 283 -20.48 -0.22 -7.69
C THR A 283 -19.19 0.52 -7.34
N TYR A 284 -18.18 -0.15 -6.78
CA TYR A 284 -16.92 0.46 -6.36
C TYR A 284 -15.82 0.13 -7.38
N TYR A 285 -15.17 1.18 -7.87
CA TYR A 285 -14.14 1.07 -8.90
C TYR A 285 -12.82 1.62 -8.39
N MET A 286 -11.75 0.85 -8.57
CA MET A 286 -10.42 1.32 -8.24
C MET A 286 -9.85 2.12 -9.41
N ILE A 287 -9.51 3.37 -9.12
CA ILE A 287 -8.79 4.27 -10.03
C ILE A 287 -7.38 4.45 -9.49
N MET A 288 -6.42 4.42 -10.38
CA MET A 288 -5.01 4.50 -10.03
C MET A 288 -4.28 5.54 -10.86
N ASN A 289 -3.26 6.16 -10.30
CA ASN A 289 -2.27 6.94 -11.04
C ASN A 289 -0.92 6.24 -11.03
N ASP A 290 -0.65 5.51 -12.09
CA ASP A 290 0.65 4.90 -12.36
C ASP A 290 1.24 5.51 -13.66
N PRO A 291 2.10 6.52 -13.55
CA PRO A 291 2.67 7.16 -14.74
C PRO A 291 3.73 6.30 -15.44
N GLY A 292 4.08 5.15 -14.90
CA GLY A 292 4.93 4.14 -15.54
C GLY A 292 4.21 3.30 -16.59
N LYS A 293 2.87 3.41 -16.68
CA LYS A 293 2.02 2.65 -17.60
C LYS A 293 1.11 3.57 -18.40
N GLU A 294 0.56 3.05 -19.49
CA GLU A 294 -0.37 3.82 -20.33
C GLU A 294 -1.64 4.20 -19.56
N TYR A 295 -2.03 5.47 -19.65
CA TYR A 295 -3.31 5.94 -19.11
C TYR A 295 -4.50 5.47 -19.97
N TYR A 296 -5.69 5.54 -19.39
CA TYR A 296 -6.97 5.12 -20.00
C TYR A 296 -7.00 3.63 -20.36
N LYS A 297 -6.25 2.81 -19.62
CA LYS A 297 -6.27 1.35 -19.73
C LYS A 297 -6.63 0.71 -18.39
N VAL A 298 -7.30 -0.43 -18.47
CA VAL A 298 -7.58 -1.28 -17.31
C VAL A 298 -6.48 -2.31 -17.19
N TYR A 299 -5.95 -2.44 -15.99
CA TYR A 299 -4.93 -3.41 -15.59
C TYR A 299 -5.49 -4.34 -14.54
N GLU A 300 -5.00 -5.57 -14.51
CA GLU A 300 -5.31 -6.57 -13.51
C GLU A 300 -4.02 -7.27 -13.09
N ILE A 301 -3.84 -7.50 -11.77
CA ILE A 301 -2.62 -8.10 -11.24
C ILE A 301 -2.88 -9.56 -10.92
N GLU A 302 -2.07 -10.45 -11.50
CA GLU A 302 -2.17 -11.89 -11.29
C GLU A 302 -1.87 -12.24 -9.83
N TYR A 303 -2.64 -13.16 -9.24
CA TYR A 303 -2.59 -13.57 -7.84
C TYR A 303 -2.92 -12.48 -6.81
N ASP A 304 -3.28 -11.26 -7.24
CA ASP A 304 -3.69 -10.22 -6.30
C ASP A 304 -5.18 -10.32 -5.99
N ARG A 305 -5.51 -11.35 -5.25
CA ARG A 305 -6.82 -11.58 -4.65
C ARG A 305 -6.64 -12.25 -3.29
N HIS A 306 -7.60 -12.08 -2.42
CA HIS A 306 -7.55 -12.63 -1.07
C HIS A 306 -8.27 -13.97 -0.98
N VAL A 307 -9.33 -14.14 -1.77
CA VAL A 307 -10.18 -15.34 -1.82
C VAL A 307 -9.97 -16.03 -3.14
N TYR A 308 -9.80 -17.36 -3.16
CA TYR A 308 -9.49 -18.10 -4.39
C TYR A 308 -10.55 -17.93 -5.48
N ASP A 309 -11.81 -17.94 -5.08
CA ASP A 309 -12.99 -17.73 -5.93
C ASP A 309 -13.39 -16.24 -6.06
N GLY A 310 -12.58 -15.32 -5.57
CA GLY A 310 -12.76 -13.87 -5.70
C GLY A 310 -12.03 -13.28 -6.92
N ASP A 311 -12.21 -11.97 -7.08
CA ASP A 311 -11.61 -11.20 -8.16
C ASP A 311 -10.18 -10.79 -7.83
N ASN A 312 -9.31 -10.83 -8.83
CA ASN A 312 -8.02 -10.14 -8.75
C ASN A 312 -8.24 -8.63 -8.69
N TRP A 313 -7.27 -7.92 -8.15
CA TRP A 313 -7.26 -6.48 -8.18
C TRP A 313 -7.22 -5.96 -9.62
N LYS A 314 -8.25 -5.19 -9.95
CA LYS A 314 -8.42 -4.53 -11.25
C LYS A 314 -8.53 -3.02 -11.04
N TYR A 315 -7.82 -2.25 -11.86
CA TYR A 315 -7.87 -0.79 -11.78
C TYR A 315 -7.85 -0.12 -13.16
N LEU A 316 -8.47 1.05 -13.25
CA LEU A 316 -8.32 1.95 -14.40
C LEU A 316 -7.22 2.96 -14.10
N ASN A 317 -6.20 3.03 -14.97
CA ASN A 317 -5.11 3.97 -14.85
C ASN A 317 -5.49 5.33 -15.48
N LEU A 318 -5.49 6.39 -14.69
CA LEU A 318 -5.83 7.74 -15.12
C LEU A 318 -4.77 8.76 -14.68
N PRO A 319 -4.61 9.87 -15.43
CA PRO A 319 -3.80 11.00 -14.98
C PRO A 319 -4.48 11.74 -13.82
N MET A 320 -3.69 12.48 -13.02
CA MET A 320 -4.18 13.10 -11.77
C MET A 320 -5.30 14.11 -11.99
N GLU A 321 -5.26 14.85 -13.10
CA GLU A 321 -6.29 15.82 -13.50
C GLU A 321 -7.68 15.19 -13.72
N GLU A 322 -7.76 13.90 -14.01
CA GLU A 322 -9.02 13.15 -14.14
C GLU A 322 -9.45 12.52 -12.80
N ILE A 323 -8.51 12.22 -11.90
CA ILE A 323 -8.79 11.58 -10.60
C ILE A 323 -9.31 12.60 -9.57
N ALA A 324 -8.66 13.75 -9.46
CA ALA A 324 -9.02 14.75 -8.47
C ALA A 324 -10.49 15.18 -8.51
N PRO A 325 -11.12 15.42 -9.68
CA PRO A 325 -12.56 15.72 -9.76
C PRO A 325 -13.45 14.61 -9.21
N LEU A 326 -13.10 13.33 -9.40
CA LEU A 326 -13.88 12.21 -8.87
C LEU A 326 -13.85 12.18 -7.34
N ALA A 327 -12.68 12.42 -6.76
CA ALA A 327 -12.50 12.49 -5.31
C ALA A 327 -13.25 13.71 -4.72
N ILE A 328 -13.18 14.87 -5.36
CA ILE A 328 -13.92 16.08 -4.96
C ILE A 328 -15.43 15.83 -4.96
N ALA A 329 -15.96 15.22 -6.03
CA ALA A 329 -17.37 14.91 -6.14
C ALA A 329 -17.85 13.98 -5.01
N SER A 330 -17.09 12.96 -4.67
CA SER A 330 -17.38 12.03 -3.59
C SER A 330 -17.41 12.74 -2.22
N ILE A 331 -16.42 13.59 -1.92
CA ILE A 331 -16.32 14.32 -0.65
C ILE A 331 -17.48 15.35 -0.53
N LYS A 332 -17.80 16.09 -1.61
CA LYS A 332 -18.92 17.04 -1.64
C LYS A 332 -20.28 16.34 -1.36
N ASP A 333 -20.40 15.06 -1.74
CA ASP A 333 -21.57 14.21 -1.44
C ASP A 333 -21.44 13.41 -0.12
N SER A 334 -20.61 13.89 0.80
CA SER A 334 -20.39 13.30 2.13
C SER A 334 -20.00 11.82 2.12
N THR A 335 -19.25 11.37 1.09
CA THR A 335 -18.80 9.98 0.93
C THR A 335 -17.29 9.90 1.06
N MET A 336 -16.83 9.14 2.06
CA MET A 336 -15.41 8.81 2.26
C MET A 336 -14.95 7.76 1.24
N MET A 337 -13.66 7.78 0.92
CA MET A 337 -13.07 6.85 -0.05
C MET A 337 -11.87 6.10 0.55
N TYR A 338 -11.72 4.86 0.13
CA TYR A 338 -10.43 4.16 0.28
C TYR A 338 -9.38 4.88 -0.56
N PHE A 339 -8.26 5.20 0.05
CA PHE A 339 -7.15 5.94 -0.55
C PHE A 339 -5.83 5.27 -0.19
N SER A 340 -4.84 5.28 -1.08
CA SER A 340 -3.54 4.69 -0.83
C SER A 340 -2.42 5.51 -1.48
N CYS A 341 -1.29 5.63 -0.78
CA CYS A 341 -0.19 6.51 -1.12
C CYS A 341 1.16 6.02 -0.58
N ASP A 342 2.25 6.72 -0.92
CA ASP A 342 3.56 6.56 -0.30
C ASP A 342 3.69 7.49 0.91
N VAL A 343 3.06 7.11 2.01
CA VAL A 343 2.86 7.97 3.20
C VAL A 343 4.16 8.43 3.85
N GLY A 344 5.24 7.65 3.73
CA GLY A 344 6.53 7.96 4.36
C GLY A 344 7.27 9.14 3.73
N LYS A 345 6.89 9.55 2.52
CA LYS A 345 7.60 10.59 1.77
C LYS A 345 7.23 11.99 2.27
N PHE A 346 8.23 12.74 2.68
CA PHE A 346 8.09 14.13 3.15
C PHE A 346 7.01 14.33 4.23
N LEU A 347 6.80 13.32 5.08
CA LEU A 347 5.88 13.39 6.21
C LEU A 347 6.55 14.07 7.42
N ASN A 348 6.08 15.25 7.80
CA ASN A 348 6.31 15.80 9.13
C ASN A 348 5.44 15.03 10.14
N LYS A 349 6.04 14.08 10.86
CA LYS A 349 5.33 13.13 11.75
C LYS A 349 4.66 13.83 12.93
N ASP A 350 5.28 14.90 13.44
CA ASP A 350 4.80 15.61 14.64
C ASP A 350 3.51 16.37 14.35
N LYS A 351 3.38 16.94 13.15
CA LYS A 351 2.19 17.67 12.71
C LYS A 351 1.19 16.82 11.94
N GLY A 352 1.60 15.64 11.42
CA GLY A 352 0.80 14.88 10.46
C GLY A 352 0.64 15.63 9.12
N TRP A 353 1.68 16.37 8.70
CA TRP A 353 1.69 17.21 7.53
C TRP A 353 2.53 16.59 6.42
N LEU A 354 1.93 16.38 5.26
CA LEU A 354 2.51 15.82 4.06
C LEU A 354 2.66 16.93 3.01
N ASP A 355 3.89 17.36 2.78
CA ASP A 355 4.22 18.43 1.84
C ASP A 355 5.58 18.16 1.23
N VAL A 356 5.73 18.27 -0.08
CA VAL A 356 6.99 18.04 -0.80
C VAL A 356 8.11 18.97 -0.33
N ASN A 357 7.76 20.10 0.30
CA ASN A 357 8.67 21.10 0.82
C ASN A 357 8.98 20.94 2.32
N ASN A 358 8.52 19.87 2.98
CA ASN A 358 8.78 19.66 4.41
C ASN A 358 10.27 19.49 4.73
N TYR A 359 11.07 18.94 3.80
CA TYR A 359 12.49 18.67 4.02
C TYR A 359 13.35 19.22 2.90
N ASP A 360 14.27 20.11 3.22
CA ASP A 360 15.24 20.70 2.30
C ASP A 360 16.57 19.92 2.31
N TYR A 361 16.54 18.72 1.73
CA TYR A 361 17.75 17.92 1.55
C TYR A 361 18.71 18.52 0.52
N ALA A 362 18.21 19.31 -0.43
CA ALA A 362 19.04 19.94 -1.46
C ALA A 362 20.00 20.95 -0.84
N SER A 363 19.49 21.85 -0.01
CA SER A 363 20.36 22.80 0.75
C SER A 363 21.26 22.06 1.73
N LEU A 364 20.74 21.01 2.40
CA LEU A 364 21.53 20.26 3.40
C LEU A 364 22.76 19.60 2.79
N PHE A 365 22.63 18.98 1.60
CA PHE A 365 23.71 18.20 0.97
C PHE A 365 24.36 18.90 -0.23
N GLY A 366 23.83 20.06 -0.65
CA GLY A 366 24.35 20.80 -1.81
C GLY A 366 24.18 20.05 -3.13
N THR A 367 23.09 19.27 -3.27
CA THR A 367 22.78 18.50 -4.49
C THR A 367 21.28 18.32 -4.66
N GLU A 368 20.81 18.34 -5.90
CA GLU A 368 19.41 18.16 -6.22
C GLU A 368 18.96 16.70 -6.15
N PHE A 369 17.66 16.50 -5.83
CA PHE A 369 16.97 15.19 -5.83
C PHE A 369 15.81 15.25 -6.82
N GLY A 370 16.13 15.24 -8.12
CA GLY A 370 15.22 15.66 -9.20
C GLY A 370 14.41 14.55 -9.87
N MET A 371 14.24 13.34 -9.28
CA MET A 371 13.39 12.31 -9.90
C MET A 371 11.91 12.70 -9.87
N ASN A 372 11.25 12.67 -11.05
CA ASN A 372 9.80 12.79 -11.13
C ASN A 372 9.09 11.50 -10.70
N LYS A 373 7.75 11.52 -10.58
CA LYS A 373 6.93 10.37 -10.14
C LYS A 373 7.18 9.13 -10.99
N THR A 374 7.24 9.24 -12.31
CA THR A 374 7.53 8.12 -13.21
C THR A 374 8.87 7.47 -12.90
N GLN A 375 9.91 8.27 -12.76
CA GLN A 375 11.25 7.78 -12.47
C GLN A 375 11.33 7.11 -11.10
N ARG A 376 10.65 7.67 -10.08
CA ARG A 376 10.60 7.06 -8.75
C ARG A 376 9.91 5.70 -8.77
N VAL A 377 8.81 5.54 -9.51
CA VAL A 377 8.14 4.24 -9.68
C VAL A 377 9.04 3.24 -10.41
N GLN A 378 9.63 3.64 -11.53
CA GLN A 378 10.50 2.77 -12.33
C GLN A 378 11.75 2.30 -11.59
N THR A 379 12.24 3.09 -10.66
CA THR A 379 13.44 2.79 -9.85
C THR A 379 13.13 2.21 -8.48
N PHE A 380 11.86 1.88 -8.19
CA PHE A 380 11.38 1.38 -6.89
C PHE A 380 11.64 2.35 -5.72
N ALA A 381 11.83 3.64 -6.01
CA ALA A 381 12.02 4.66 -4.99
C ALA A 381 10.70 5.12 -4.38
N SER A 382 9.57 4.86 -5.02
CA SER A 382 8.22 5.18 -4.53
C SER A 382 7.21 4.15 -5.04
N GLY A 383 6.26 3.80 -4.20
CA GLY A 383 5.15 2.91 -4.48
C GLY A 383 4.05 3.09 -3.43
N SER A 384 2.90 2.47 -3.63
CA SER A 384 1.83 2.50 -2.63
C SER A 384 2.24 1.69 -1.40
N SER A 385 2.35 2.33 -0.25
CA SER A 385 2.84 1.70 0.98
C SER A 385 1.82 1.71 2.13
N HIS A 386 0.75 2.52 2.03
CA HIS A 386 -0.20 2.66 3.14
C HIS A 386 -1.57 3.11 2.65
N ALA A 387 -2.61 2.49 3.21
CA ALA A 387 -4.01 2.83 2.95
C ALA A 387 -4.59 3.68 4.09
N MET A 388 -5.40 4.67 3.73
CA MET A 388 -6.10 5.59 4.63
C MET A 388 -7.45 6.00 4.05
N THR A 389 -8.32 6.59 4.86
CA THR A 389 -9.64 7.02 4.39
C THR A 389 -9.63 8.49 3.99
N LEU A 390 -9.77 8.78 2.69
CA LEU A 390 -9.84 10.16 2.18
C LEU A 390 -11.17 10.78 2.56
N CYS A 391 -11.16 11.87 3.32
CA CYS A 391 -12.36 12.41 3.99
C CYS A 391 -12.56 13.92 3.88
N ALA A 392 -11.58 14.69 3.39
CA ALA A 392 -11.78 16.13 3.22
C ALA A 392 -10.93 16.70 2.09
N VAL A 393 -11.40 17.80 1.53
CA VAL A 393 -10.70 18.65 0.56
C VAL A 393 -10.96 20.12 0.86
N ASP A 394 -9.90 20.93 0.81
CA ASP A 394 -10.02 22.39 0.82
C ASP A 394 -9.85 22.92 -0.60
N LEU A 395 -10.84 23.65 -1.07
CA LEU A 395 -10.90 24.21 -2.42
C LEU A 395 -10.65 25.72 -2.39
N ASP A 396 -10.06 26.23 -3.45
CA ASP A 396 -9.96 27.67 -3.68
C ASP A 396 -11.26 28.25 -4.28
N GLU A 397 -11.25 29.55 -4.62
CA GLU A 397 -12.36 30.27 -5.22
C GLU A 397 -12.75 29.78 -6.64
N ASN A 398 -11.87 29.01 -7.30
CA ASN A 398 -12.07 28.42 -8.60
C ASN A 398 -12.37 26.91 -8.53
N ASP A 399 -12.77 26.40 -7.34
CA ASP A 399 -12.99 24.98 -7.07
C ASP A 399 -11.73 24.08 -7.30
N GLN A 400 -10.50 24.66 -7.25
CA GLN A 400 -9.28 23.88 -7.36
C GLN A 400 -8.80 23.41 -5.99
N PRO A 401 -8.34 22.16 -5.87
CA PRO A 401 -7.90 21.62 -4.58
C PRO A 401 -6.58 22.26 -4.13
N LYS A 402 -6.54 22.77 -2.89
CA LYS A 402 -5.35 23.27 -2.21
C LYS A 402 -4.71 22.18 -1.35
N LYS A 403 -5.52 21.43 -0.63
CA LYS A 403 -5.07 20.38 0.28
C LYS A 403 -6.16 19.35 0.55
N TRP A 404 -5.76 18.19 1.04
CA TRP A 404 -6.61 17.05 1.32
C TRP A 404 -6.38 16.54 2.74
N MET A 405 -7.34 15.78 3.29
CA MET A 405 -7.19 15.15 4.58
C MET A 405 -7.63 13.70 4.53
N VAL A 406 -6.85 12.86 5.21
CA VAL A 406 -7.13 11.43 5.38
C VAL A 406 -7.28 11.08 6.86
N GLU A 407 -8.25 10.23 7.19
CA GLU A 407 -8.32 9.55 8.48
C GLU A 407 -7.35 8.37 8.45
N ASN A 408 -6.37 8.38 9.35
CA ASN A 408 -5.37 7.34 9.47
C ASN A 408 -5.77 6.29 10.52
N SER A 409 -5.08 5.16 10.56
CA SER A 409 -5.28 4.06 11.50
C SER A 409 -4.09 3.86 12.47
N TRP A 410 -3.46 4.95 12.90
CA TRP A 410 -2.34 4.94 13.86
C TRP A 410 -2.69 5.51 15.24
N GLY A 411 -4.00 5.58 15.55
CA GLY A 411 -4.51 6.14 16.78
C GLY A 411 -4.60 7.67 16.77
N SER A 412 -5.41 8.21 17.69
CA SER A 412 -5.75 9.65 17.74
C SER A 412 -4.61 10.56 18.21
N SER A 413 -3.55 9.99 18.78
CA SER A 413 -2.37 10.76 19.23
C SER A 413 -1.38 11.08 18.12
N TYR A 414 -1.51 10.46 16.95
CA TYR A 414 -0.62 10.68 15.81
C TYR A 414 -1.13 11.79 14.91
N GLY A 415 -0.23 12.67 14.45
CA GLY A 415 -0.55 13.76 13.53
C GLY A 415 -1.63 14.71 14.06
N TYR A 416 -2.52 15.19 13.18
CA TYR A 416 -3.62 16.06 13.56
C TYR A 416 -4.80 15.23 14.11
N LYS A 417 -4.77 14.87 15.40
CA LYS A 417 -5.84 14.09 16.08
C LYS A 417 -6.13 12.75 15.38
N GLY A 418 -5.10 12.10 14.83
CA GLY A 418 -5.23 10.85 14.08
C GLY A 418 -5.43 11.01 12.57
N PHE A 419 -5.49 12.25 12.09
CA PHE A 419 -5.56 12.57 10.65
C PHE A 419 -4.20 13.00 10.12
N LEU A 420 -3.99 12.80 8.81
CA LEU A 420 -2.91 13.42 8.06
C LEU A 420 -3.49 14.42 7.08
N ILE A 421 -2.80 15.55 6.94
CA ILE A 421 -3.15 16.62 6.01
C ILE A 421 -2.07 16.67 4.95
N MET A 422 -2.44 16.74 3.67
CA MET A 422 -1.51 16.78 2.55
C MET A 422 -1.80 17.94 1.63
N THR A 423 -0.76 18.61 1.13
CA THR A 423 -0.90 19.61 0.05
C THR A 423 -1.36 18.94 -1.24
N ASN A 424 -1.98 19.71 -2.13
CA ASN A 424 -2.36 19.18 -3.44
C ASN A 424 -1.13 18.76 -4.27
N GLU A 425 -0.01 19.44 -4.12
CA GLU A 425 1.25 19.06 -4.77
C GLU A 425 1.72 17.69 -4.28
N TRP A 426 1.72 17.45 -2.96
CA TRP A 426 2.06 16.15 -2.40
C TRP A 426 1.07 15.06 -2.84
N PHE A 427 -0.22 15.35 -2.87
CA PHE A 427 -1.25 14.44 -3.35
C PHE A 427 -0.96 13.99 -4.79
N ASN A 428 -0.60 14.91 -5.69
CA ASN A 428 -0.28 14.59 -7.08
C ASN A 428 0.98 13.72 -7.19
N GLU A 429 1.99 13.93 -6.34
CA GLU A 429 3.28 13.24 -6.41
C GLU A 429 3.26 11.85 -5.75
N TYR A 430 2.46 11.63 -4.70
CA TYR A 430 2.55 10.43 -3.86
C TYR A 430 1.24 9.65 -3.68
N MET A 431 0.11 10.13 -4.17
CA MET A 431 -1.12 9.36 -4.28
C MET A 431 -0.98 8.33 -5.42
N PHE A 432 -1.45 7.10 -5.17
CA PHE A 432 -1.49 6.06 -6.18
C PHE A 432 -2.90 5.52 -6.44
N ARG A 433 -3.73 5.33 -5.41
CA ARG A 433 -5.02 4.63 -5.53
C ARG A 433 -6.13 5.37 -4.82
N VAL A 434 -7.31 5.36 -5.43
CA VAL A 434 -8.56 5.75 -4.79
C VAL A 434 -9.67 4.83 -5.28
N VAL A 435 -10.56 4.43 -4.37
CA VAL A 435 -11.76 3.65 -4.73
C VAL A 435 -12.96 4.56 -4.69
N VAL A 436 -13.64 4.66 -5.82
CA VAL A 436 -14.74 5.61 -6.06
C VAL A 436 -16.02 4.86 -6.42
N GLU A 437 -17.15 5.29 -5.88
CA GLU A 437 -18.46 4.76 -6.28
C GLU A 437 -18.80 5.17 -7.72
N SER A 438 -19.42 4.28 -8.47
CA SER A 438 -19.79 4.48 -9.88
C SER A 438 -20.56 5.77 -10.15
N LYS A 439 -21.40 6.21 -9.21
CA LYS A 439 -22.19 7.44 -9.34
C LYS A 439 -21.36 8.73 -9.49
N TYR A 440 -20.08 8.69 -9.10
CA TYR A 440 -19.14 9.81 -9.25
C TYR A 440 -18.23 9.66 -10.45
N ILE A 441 -18.28 8.52 -11.16
CA ILE A 441 -17.40 8.22 -12.28
C ILE A 441 -18.14 8.47 -13.60
N PRO A 442 -17.61 9.31 -14.51
CA PRO A 442 -18.18 9.49 -15.83
C PRO A 442 -18.34 8.16 -16.59
N GLU A 443 -19.45 8.01 -17.32
CA GLU A 443 -19.78 6.78 -18.06
C GLU A 443 -18.65 6.35 -19.02
N LYS A 444 -17.93 7.30 -19.61
CA LYS A 444 -16.77 7.02 -20.48
C LYS A 444 -15.70 6.16 -19.78
N TYR A 445 -15.51 6.34 -18.46
CA TYR A 445 -14.55 5.56 -17.68
C TYR A 445 -15.12 4.22 -17.21
N LEU A 446 -16.41 4.19 -16.83
CA LEU A 446 -17.07 2.92 -16.49
C LEU A 446 -17.04 1.93 -17.65
N LYS A 447 -17.28 2.39 -18.88
CA LYS A 447 -17.18 1.57 -20.10
C LYS A 447 -15.78 1.02 -20.35
N MET A 448 -14.71 1.65 -19.84
CA MET A 448 -13.36 1.12 -19.98
C MET A 448 -13.16 -0.16 -19.18
N PHE A 449 -13.85 -0.34 -18.04
CA PHE A 449 -13.78 -1.57 -17.25
C PHE A 449 -14.43 -2.79 -17.92
N GLU A 450 -15.23 -2.59 -18.97
CA GLU A 450 -15.79 -3.67 -19.79
C GLU A 450 -14.75 -4.29 -20.74
N ASN A 451 -13.64 -3.57 -20.99
CA ASN A 451 -12.56 -4.06 -21.83
C ASN A 451 -11.75 -5.14 -21.10
N LYS A 452 -11.16 -6.06 -21.89
CA LYS A 452 -10.22 -7.04 -21.34
C LYS A 452 -9.03 -6.31 -20.69
N PRO A 453 -8.73 -6.55 -19.42
CA PRO A 453 -7.61 -5.91 -18.75
C PRO A 453 -6.26 -6.39 -19.30
N VAL A 454 -5.26 -5.53 -19.17
CA VAL A 454 -3.85 -5.91 -19.36
C VAL A 454 -3.41 -6.63 -18.09
N MET A 455 -3.01 -7.91 -18.22
CA MET A 455 -2.51 -8.69 -17.10
C MET A 455 -1.10 -8.25 -16.72
N LEU A 456 -0.89 -7.98 -15.46
CA LEU A 456 0.40 -7.67 -14.85
C LEU A 456 0.86 -8.83 -13.98
N PRO A 457 2.17 -9.08 -13.90
CA PRO A 457 2.68 -10.13 -13.03
C PRO A 457 2.60 -9.71 -11.56
N PRO A 458 2.60 -10.67 -10.62
CA PRO A 458 2.52 -10.37 -9.19
C PRO A 458 3.78 -9.73 -8.60
N TRP A 459 4.83 -9.53 -9.38
CA TRP A 459 6.04 -8.75 -9.04
C TRP A 459 6.08 -7.38 -9.73
N ASP A 460 4.94 -6.87 -10.21
CA ASP A 460 4.87 -5.51 -10.74
C ASP A 460 5.27 -4.50 -9.64
N PRO A 461 6.03 -3.44 -9.97
CA PRO A 461 6.52 -2.47 -8.98
C PRO A 461 5.42 -1.82 -8.15
N MET A 462 4.22 -1.70 -8.70
CA MET A 462 3.07 -1.10 -8.01
C MET A 462 2.32 -2.10 -7.13
N PHE A 463 2.73 -3.35 -7.11
CA PHE A 463 2.16 -4.42 -6.31
C PHE A 463 3.00 -4.77 -5.07
N SER A 464 3.90 -3.96 -4.63
CA SER A 464 4.56 -4.23 -3.35
C SER A 464 3.52 -4.33 -2.23
N PRO A 465 3.54 -5.41 -1.41
CA PRO A 465 2.67 -5.48 -0.23
C PRO A 465 2.88 -4.23 0.61
N GLU A 466 1.79 -3.62 1.02
CA GLU A 466 1.85 -2.51 1.99
C GLU A 466 2.27 -3.09 3.34
N GLU A 467 3.48 -2.75 3.82
CA GLU A 467 4.05 -3.19 5.09
C GLU A 467 3.77 -2.20 6.23
#